data_43193ca36bde414566266dd291c4aa2e
#
_entry.id   43193ca36bde414566266dd291c4aa2e
#
_cell.length_a   1.000
_cell.length_b   1.000
_cell.length_c   1.000
_cell.angle_alpha   90.00
_cell.angle_beta   90.00
_cell.angle_gamma   90.00
#
_symmetry.space_group_name_H-M   'P 1'
#
loop_
_entity.id
_entity.type
_entity.pdbx_description
1 polymer ?
#
loop_
_entity_poly.entity_id
_entity_poly.type
_entity_poly.pdbx_seq_one_letter_code
_entity_poly.pdbx_strand_id
1 'polypeptide(L)'
;AGILLAGGSLGIAGAAYTSSVTAFITGSCLGGAAIGFLKIAWGEMFSRMSLQRGLMDMGLSLVTSTLVFLALFAAPLAAQVGALIICALPCSWLTWEGARRLGENPTPPPPPGAARTISFSWTLLILPALVGLTFGLMGSVLASRPMTTAGMVGPAVAEFAAGVLLLVASLLLSRRFGASQIYALGLVGTAAGAALASVSTVPTWLAASVNELGFAIFYFFMVVYWGDLARRMNRPVVRTYAFGYLVFQASQIPGHFMGEALTPSTEQTLSPLVFLSIVLALFVTVLLVFNDPRSALHQWLAAGEPTENGDEIPNACAELASQYALTPREHEVLGLLARGRTAAYVGHSLGISQGTAKTHIRSIYHKMDIHTQQDLMDLIEAMATGQ
;
A
#
# COMPACT_ATOMS: atom_id res chain seq x y z
N ALA A 1 14.41 -14.30 11.52
CA ALA A 1 13.24 -14.66 10.71
C ALA A 1 13.45 -16.01 10.01
N GLY A 2 14.53 -16.23 9.23
CA GLY A 2 14.74 -17.46 8.45
C GLY A 2 14.74 -18.75 9.28
N ILE A 3 15.43 -18.75 10.42
CA ILE A 3 15.45 -19.90 11.34
C ILE A 3 14.05 -20.18 11.90
N LEU A 4 13.29 -19.13 12.27
CA LEU A 4 11.92 -19.28 12.76
C LEU A 4 10.98 -19.77 11.65
N LEU A 5 11.16 -19.31 10.41
CA LEU A 5 10.36 -19.76 9.27
C LEU A 5 10.63 -21.23 8.94
N ALA A 6 11.89 -21.64 8.90
CA ALA A 6 12.28 -23.03 8.69
C ALA A 6 11.77 -23.93 9.83
N GLY A 7 11.92 -23.51 11.09
CA GLY A 7 11.40 -24.22 12.26
C GLY A 7 9.87 -24.33 12.25
N GLY A 8 9.18 -23.28 11.84
CA GLY A 8 7.74 -23.27 11.66
C GLY A 8 7.26 -24.26 10.60
N SER A 9 7.91 -24.26 9.44
CA SER A 9 7.62 -25.21 8.35
C SER A 9 7.86 -26.67 8.75
N LEU A 10 8.95 -26.95 9.48
CA LEU A 10 9.24 -28.27 10.03
C LEU A 10 8.20 -28.69 11.08
N GLY A 11 7.77 -27.78 11.95
CA GLY A 11 6.75 -28.06 12.96
C GLY A 11 5.40 -28.41 12.34
N ILE A 12 4.98 -27.66 11.32
CA ILE A 12 3.72 -27.93 10.58
C ILE A 12 3.82 -29.25 9.81
N ALA A 13 4.95 -29.51 9.13
CA ALA A 13 5.16 -30.79 8.46
C ALA A 13 5.20 -31.97 9.44
N GLY A 14 5.90 -31.81 10.57
CA GLY A 14 5.93 -32.81 11.63
C GLY A 14 4.54 -33.11 12.19
N ALA A 15 3.69 -32.09 12.34
CA ALA A 15 2.30 -32.27 12.74
C ALA A 15 1.48 -33.11 11.74
N ALA A 16 1.70 -32.89 10.44
CA ALA A 16 1.03 -33.66 9.38
C ALA A 16 1.42 -35.16 9.41
N TYR A 17 2.66 -35.48 9.77
CA TYR A 17 3.11 -36.89 9.91
C TYR A 17 2.75 -37.50 11.24
N THR A 18 2.72 -36.75 12.34
CA THR A 18 2.53 -37.29 13.70
C THR A 18 1.12 -37.07 14.24
N SER A 19 0.27 -36.35 13.52
CA SER A 19 -1.05 -35.86 13.97
C SER A 19 -0.97 -35.09 15.32
N SER A 20 0.17 -34.46 15.60
CA SER A 20 0.41 -33.76 16.86
C SER A 20 -0.10 -32.32 16.80
N VAL A 21 -1.16 -32.02 17.55
CA VAL A 21 -1.71 -30.66 17.71
C VAL A 21 -0.67 -29.69 18.26
N THR A 22 0.16 -30.14 19.21
CA THR A 22 1.23 -29.31 19.80
C THR A 22 2.26 -28.92 18.76
N ALA A 23 2.70 -29.87 17.90
CA ALA A 23 3.65 -29.58 16.83
C ALA A 23 3.04 -28.60 15.81
N PHE A 24 1.75 -28.74 15.49
CA PHE A 24 1.04 -27.81 14.61
C PHE A 24 0.99 -26.40 15.19
N ILE A 25 0.54 -26.24 16.42
CA ILE A 25 0.44 -24.93 17.09
C ILE A 25 1.82 -24.28 17.19
N THR A 26 2.84 -25.02 17.64
CA THR A 26 4.21 -24.48 17.79
C THR A 26 4.77 -24.05 16.43
N GLY A 27 4.61 -24.88 15.40
CA GLY A 27 5.05 -24.59 14.04
C GLY A 27 4.36 -23.35 13.46
N SER A 28 3.05 -23.24 13.66
CA SER A 28 2.25 -22.09 13.20
C SER A 28 2.66 -20.80 13.92
N CYS A 29 2.91 -20.85 15.23
CA CYS A 29 3.40 -19.68 15.98
C CYS A 29 4.78 -19.21 15.52
N LEU A 30 5.72 -20.14 15.32
CA LEU A 30 7.07 -19.81 14.83
C LEU A 30 7.03 -19.23 13.40
N GLY A 31 6.27 -19.87 12.51
CA GLY A 31 6.09 -19.41 11.12
C GLY A 31 5.42 -18.04 11.06
N GLY A 32 4.35 -17.84 11.83
CA GLY A 32 3.63 -16.57 11.93
C GLY A 32 4.53 -15.44 12.44
N ALA A 33 5.33 -15.69 13.49
CA ALA A 33 6.29 -14.71 14.00
C ALA A 33 7.34 -14.34 12.93
N ALA A 34 7.87 -15.33 12.22
CA ALA A 34 8.85 -15.11 11.15
C ALA A 34 8.28 -14.24 10.02
N ILE A 35 7.07 -14.56 9.56
CA ILE A 35 6.36 -13.78 8.52
C ILE A 35 6.09 -12.35 9.02
N GLY A 36 5.69 -12.18 10.28
CA GLY A 36 5.50 -10.86 10.88
C GLY A 36 6.78 -10.00 10.84
N PHE A 37 7.93 -10.56 11.22
CA PHE A 37 9.22 -9.85 11.13
C PHE A 37 9.59 -9.48 9.70
N LEU A 38 9.41 -10.40 8.73
CA LEU A 38 9.70 -10.14 7.33
C LEU A 38 8.80 -9.02 6.78
N LYS A 39 7.50 -9.05 7.08
CA LYS A 39 6.55 -8.03 6.63
C LYS A 39 6.85 -6.65 7.20
N ILE A 40 7.26 -6.56 8.45
CA ILE A 40 7.68 -5.28 9.06
C ILE A 40 8.93 -4.74 8.36
N ALA A 41 9.93 -5.58 8.10
CA ALA A 41 11.14 -5.17 7.39
C ALA A 41 10.81 -4.71 5.96
N TRP A 42 9.92 -5.40 5.26
CA TRP A 42 9.45 -4.99 3.93
C TRP A 42 8.68 -3.68 3.97
N GLY A 43 7.83 -3.46 4.98
CA GLY A 43 7.14 -2.18 5.18
C GLY A 43 8.12 -1.01 5.29
N GLU A 44 9.25 -1.18 5.96
CA GLU A 44 10.30 -0.17 6.02
C GLU A 44 10.97 0.04 4.64
N MET A 45 11.26 -1.04 3.92
CA MET A 45 11.85 -0.95 2.57
C MET A 45 10.90 -0.22 1.60
N PHE A 46 9.65 -0.64 1.53
CA PHE A 46 8.64 -0.01 0.66
C PHE A 46 8.40 1.46 1.00
N SER A 47 8.50 1.84 2.27
CA SER A 47 8.35 3.24 2.68
C SER A 47 9.37 4.18 2.05
N ARG A 48 10.50 3.68 1.58
CA ARG A 48 11.60 4.44 0.99
C ARG A 48 11.60 4.40 -0.55
N MET A 49 10.65 3.70 -1.14
CA MET A 49 10.52 3.56 -2.60
C MET A 49 9.49 4.56 -3.14
N SER A 50 9.62 4.91 -4.43
CA SER A 50 8.55 5.59 -5.16
C SER A 50 7.35 4.65 -5.33
N LEU A 51 6.14 5.21 -5.50
CA LEU A 51 4.94 4.40 -5.73
C LEU A 51 5.10 3.49 -6.94
N GLN A 52 5.67 4.02 -8.04
CA GLN A 52 5.90 3.26 -9.27
C GLN A 52 6.79 2.04 -9.02
N ARG A 53 7.89 2.21 -8.30
CA ARG A 53 8.80 1.12 -7.95
C ARG A 53 8.14 0.11 -7.01
N GLY A 54 7.38 0.60 -6.03
CA GLY A 54 6.60 -0.25 -5.13
C GLY A 54 5.56 -1.10 -5.88
N LEU A 55 4.84 -0.52 -6.86
CA LEU A 55 3.91 -1.23 -7.73
C LEU A 55 4.63 -2.33 -8.53
N MET A 56 5.78 -2.01 -9.10
CA MET A 56 6.58 -2.95 -9.89
C MET A 56 7.09 -4.11 -9.03
N ASP A 57 7.71 -3.82 -7.89
CA ASP A 57 8.31 -4.83 -7.01
C ASP A 57 7.24 -5.74 -6.41
N MET A 58 6.09 -5.19 -5.99
CA MET A 58 4.97 -5.98 -5.48
C MET A 58 4.31 -6.81 -6.58
N GLY A 59 4.11 -6.22 -7.76
CA GLY A 59 3.58 -6.95 -8.92
C GLY A 59 4.45 -8.14 -9.30
N LEU A 60 5.77 -7.95 -9.39
CA LEU A 60 6.73 -9.03 -9.62
C LEU A 60 6.69 -10.09 -8.51
N SER A 61 6.59 -9.67 -7.24
CA SER A 61 6.48 -10.59 -6.12
C SER A 61 5.25 -11.48 -6.22
N LEU A 62 4.08 -10.91 -6.50
CA LEU A 62 2.83 -11.67 -6.64
C LEU A 62 2.88 -12.64 -7.82
N VAL A 63 3.38 -12.20 -8.97
CA VAL A 63 3.57 -13.06 -10.14
C VAL A 63 4.53 -14.21 -9.82
N THR A 64 5.68 -13.90 -9.23
CA THR A 64 6.70 -14.92 -8.93
C THR A 64 6.23 -15.91 -7.86
N SER A 65 5.58 -15.42 -6.78
CA SER A 65 5.05 -16.29 -5.72
C SER A 65 4.00 -17.26 -6.25
N THR A 66 3.11 -16.79 -7.12
CA THR A 66 2.10 -17.66 -7.75
C THR A 66 2.73 -18.70 -8.66
N LEU A 67 3.72 -18.32 -9.48
CA LEU A 67 4.42 -19.30 -10.34
C LEU A 67 5.13 -20.37 -9.52
N VAL A 68 5.79 -19.98 -8.43
CA VAL A 68 6.42 -20.94 -7.50
C VAL A 68 5.36 -21.83 -6.83
N PHE A 69 4.24 -21.26 -6.38
CA PHE A 69 3.13 -22.03 -5.81
C PHE A 69 2.61 -23.06 -6.81
N LEU A 70 2.31 -22.67 -8.04
CA LEU A 70 1.80 -23.56 -9.08
C LEU A 70 2.81 -24.67 -9.43
N ALA A 71 4.10 -24.36 -9.50
CA ALA A 71 5.15 -25.35 -9.75
C ALA A 71 5.26 -26.38 -8.61
N LEU A 72 5.04 -25.96 -7.37
CA LEU A 72 5.08 -26.85 -6.20
C LEU A 72 3.74 -27.52 -5.91
N PHE A 73 2.64 -27.05 -6.46
CA PHE A 73 1.28 -27.52 -6.14
C PHE A 73 1.09 -29.02 -6.38
N ALA A 74 1.66 -29.55 -7.45
CA ALA A 74 1.63 -30.96 -7.80
C ALA A 74 2.78 -31.78 -7.18
N ALA A 75 3.70 -31.13 -6.47
CA ALA A 75 4.86 -31.79 -5.89
C ALA A 75 4.49 -32.55 -4.59
N PRO A 76 5.21 -33.63 -4.24
CA PRO A 76 5.04 -34.30 -2.96
C PRO A 76 5.26 -33.35 -1.79
N LEU A 77 4.57 -33.57 -0.67
CA LEU A 77 4.65 -32.73 0.54
C LEU A 77 6.12 -32.51 1.00
N ALA A 78 6.94 -33.55 0.94
CA ALA A 78 8.36 -33.44 1.30
C ALA A 78 9.12 -32.43 0.42
N ALA A 79 8.81 -32.36 -0.88
CA ALA A 79 9.40 -31.39 -1.79
C ALA A 79 8.89 -29.96 -1.52
N GLN A 80 7.61 -29.80 -1.21
CA GLN A 80 7.03 -28.50 -0.83
C GLN A 80 7.68 -27.98 0.45
N VAL A 81 7.80 -28.79 1.49
CA VAL A 81 8.46 -28.44 2.76
C VAL A 81 9.95 -28.16 2.52
N GLY A 82 10.64 -28.97 1.73
CA GLY A 82 12.03 -28.75 1.37
C GLY A 82 12.25 -27.42 0.67
N ALA A 83 11.38 -27.06 -0.27
CA ALA A 83 11.45 -25.77 -0.98
C ALA A 83 11.24 -24.59 -0.01
N LEU A 84 10.28 -24.66 0.90
CA LEU A 84 10.04 -23.63 1.92
C LEU A 84 11.27 -23.42 2.82
N ILE A 85 11.91 -24.49 3.26
CA ILE A 85 13.10 -24.44 4.10
C ILE A 85 14.28 -23.85 3.31
N ILE A 86 14.50 -24.28 2.08
CA ILE A 86 15.58 -23.79 1.22
C ILE A 86 15.38 -22.30 0.93
N CYS A 87 14.17 -21.84 0.67
CA CYS A 87 13.89 -20.43 0.39
C CYS A 87 13.94 -19.54 1.64
N ALA A 88 13.75 -20.08 2.84
CA ALA A 88 13.69 -19.30 4.07
C ALA A 88 14.99 -18.55 4.37
N LEU A 89 16.14 -19.16 4.16
CA LEU A 89 17.46 -18.55 4.43
C LEU A 89 17.81 -17.43 3.43
N PRO A 90 17.74 -17.65 2.09
CA PRO A 90 17.95 -16.59 1.12
C PRO A 90 16.98 -15.40 1.29
N CYS A 91 15.69 -15.66 1.52
CA CYS A 91 14.72 -14.59 1.77
C CYS A 91 15.09 -13.73 2.98
N SER A 92 15.52 -14.38 4.07
CA SER A 92 15.94 -13.66 5.27
C SER A 92 17.24 -12.91 5.09
N TRP A 93 18.19 -13.48 4.34
CA TRP A 93 19.45 -12.83 4.01
C TRP A 93 19.24 -11.61 3.09
N LEU A 94 18.41 -11.75 2.05
CA LEU A 94 18.07 -10.65 1.15
C LEU A 94 17.36 -9.52 1.89
N THR A 95 16.45 -9.84 2.82
CA THR A 95 15.78 -8.84 3.66
C THR A 95 16.78 -8.14 4.58
N TRP A 96 17.70 -8.87 5.19
CA TRP A 96 18.75 -8.28 6.03
C TRP A 96 19.71 -7.40 5.22
N GLU A 97 20.15 -7.86 4.06
CA GLU A 97 21.03 -7.09 3.17
C GLU A 97 20.33 -5.82 2.65
N GLY A 98 19.06 -5.92 2.28
CA GLY A 98 18.24 -4.76 1.91
C GLY A 98 18.15 -3.75 3.05
N ALA A 99 17.85 -4.20 4.27
CA ALA A 99 17.78 -3.34 5.45
C ALA A 99 19.14 -2.70 5.77
N ARG A 100 20.25 -3.43 5.61
CA ARG A 100 21.61 -2.92 5.79
C ARG A 100 21.92 -1.79 4.81
N ARG A 101 21.67 -2.00 3.52
CA ARG A 101 21.89 -0.98 2.47
C ARG A 101 21.03 0.26 2.67
N LEU A 102 19.83 0.09 3.18
CA LEU A 102 18.96 1.21 3.54
C LEU A 102 19.50 2.00 4.73
N GLY A 103 20.16 1.35 5.69
CA GLY A 103 20.82 2.00 6.82
C GLY A 103 22.03 2.85 6.40
N GLU A 104 22.72 2.44 5.35
CA GLU A 104 23.87 3.14 4.77
C GLU A 104 23.45 4.40 3.97
N ASN A 105 22.22 4.43 3.45
CA ASN A 105 21.68 5.57 2.72
C ASN A 105 20.58 6.23 3.56
N PRO A 106 20.88 7.34 4.27
CA PRO A 106 19.87 8.04 5.05
C PRO A 106 18.71 8.48 4.15
N THR A 107 17.50 8.33 4.67
CA THR A 107 16.30 8.81 3.96
C THR A 107 16.45 10.29 3.65
N PRO A 108 16.18 10.73 2.41
CA PRO A 108 16.12 12.15 2.12
C PRO A 108 15.12 12.82 3.10
N PRO A 109 15.45 14.01 3.61
CA PRO A 109 14.53 14.75 4.47
C PRO A 109 13.21 14.96 3.73
N PRO A 110 12.07 14.98 4.46
CA PRO A 110 10.79 15.27 3.82
C PRO A 110 10.87 16.63 3.10
N PRO A 111 10.24 16.76 1.92
CA PRO A 111 10.34 17.98 1.13
C PRO A 111 9.89 19.20 1.94
N PRO A 112 10.57 20.35 1.81
CA PRO A 112 10.20 21.58 2.50
C PRO A 112 8.75 21.94 2.19
N GLY A 113 7.89 22.03 3.20
CA GLY A 113 6.46 22.27 3.05
C GLY A 113 5.56 21.02 3.24
N ALA A 114 6.11 19.80 3.30
CA ALA A 114 5.37 18.59 3.67
C ALA A 114 5.06 18.51 5.18
N ALA A 115 5.57 19.44 5.97
CA ALA A 115 5.42 19.49 7.43
C ALA A 115 4.07 20.09 7.88
N ARG A 116 2.94 19.68 7.28
CA ARG A 116 1.73 19.57 8.09
C ARG A 116 1.89 18.27 8.85
N THR A 117 2.27 18.35 10.11
CA THR A 117 2.29 17.23 11.03
C THR A 117 0.89 16.63 11.06
N ILE A 118 0.73 15.54 10.31
CA ILE A 118 -0.52 14.77 10.35
C ILE A 118 -0.59 14.19 11.76
N SER A 119 -1.58 14.59 12.54
CA SER A 119 -1.80 14.03 13.87
C SER A 119 -2.34 12.60 13.72
N PHE A 120 -1.83 11.69 14.54
CA PHE A 120 -2.39 10.34 14.61
C PHE A 120 -3.86 10.43 15.03
N SER A 121 -4.75 9.90 14.20
CA SER A 121 -6.18 9.78 14.50
C SER A 121 -6.57 8.30 14.56
N TRP A 122 -7.40 7.93 15.53
CA TRP A 122 -7.95 6.58 15.63
C TRP A 122 -8.76 6.16 14.41
N THR A 123 -9.28 7.13 13.63
CA THR A 123 -9.97 6.86 12.36
C THR A 123 -9.09 6.14 11.34
N LEU A 124 -7.76 6.29 11.43
CA LEU A 124 -6.79 5.57 10.61
C LEU A 124 -6.84 4.05 10.79
N LEU A 125 -7.31 3.59 11.96
CA LEU A 125 -7.36 2.17 12.30
C LEU A 125 -8.68 1.52 11.91
N ILE A 126 -9.73 2.29 11.67
CA ILE A 126 -11.07 1.78 11.35
C ILE A 126 -11.02 0.97 10.05
N LEU A 127 -10.36 1.50 9.03
CA LEU A 127 -10.30 0.87 7.72
C LEU A 127 -9.54 -0.47 7.74
N PRO A 128 -8.28 -0.56 8.22
CA PRO A 128 -7.59 -1.85 8.32
C PRO A 128 -8.34 -2.84 9.22
N ALA A 129 -9.01 -2.36 10.27
CA ALA A 129 -9.81 -3.23 11.13
C ALA A 129 -11.02 -3.82 10.38
N LEU A 130 -11.76 -3.01 9.62
CA LEU A 130 -12.91 -3.49 8.86
C LEU A 130 -12.52 -4.43 7.73
N VAL A 131 -11.46 -4.11 6.99
CA VAL A 131 -10.97 -4.99 5.93
C VAL A 131 -10.44 -6.30 6.50
N GLY A 132 -9.71 -6.26 7.61
CA GLY A 132 -9.25 -7.46 8.30
C GLY A 132 -10.42 -8.32 8.80
N LEU A 133 -11.43 -7.70 9.39
CA LEU A 133 -12.65 -8.41 9.83
C LEU A 133 -13.37 -9.08 8.67
N THR A 134 -13.52 -8.38 7.52
CA THR A 134 -14.12 -8.93 6.31
C THR A 134 -13.31 -10.10 5.76
N PHE A 135 -11.98 -9.97 5.76
CA PHE A 135 -11.09 -11.03 5.30
C PHE A 135 -11.15 -12.27 6.19
N GLY A 136 -11.17 -12.09 7.52
CA GLY A 136 -11.35 -13.17 8.47
C GLY A 136 -12.70 -13.91 8.29
N LEU A 137 -13.78 -13.13 8.09
CA LEU A 137 -15.12 -13.68 7.84
C LEU A 137 -15.15 -14.50 6.55
N MET A 138 -14.57 -14.00 5.46
CA MET A 138 -14.47 -14.74 4.21
C MET A 138 -13.61 -15.99 4.36
N GLY A 139 -12.52 -15.93 5.14
CA GLY A 139 -11.66 -17.07 5.45
C GLY A 139 -12.43 -18.22 6.12
N SER A 140 -13.35 -17.92 7.05
CA SER A 140 -14.17 -18.97 7.71
C SER A 140 -15.17 -19.61 6.74
N VAL A 141 -15.81 -18.80 5.88
CA VAL A 141 -16.74 -19.31 4.84
C VAL A 141 -16.02 -20.25 3.89
N LEU A 142 -14.77 -19.96 3.55
CA LEU A 142 -13.96 -20.81 2.68
C LEU A 142 -13.48 -22.08 3.39
N ALA A 143 -13.06 -21.96 4.66
CA ALA A 143 -12.57 -23.07 5.47
C ALA A 143 -13.67 -24.11 5.76
N SER A 144 -14.94 -23.72 5.80
CA SER A 144 -16.08 -24.61 6.03
C SER A 144 -16.42 -25.53 4.85
N ARG A 145 -15.72 -25.40 3.72
CA ARG A 145 -16.02 -26.11 2.48
C ARG A 145 -14.97 -27.15 2.11
N PRO A 146 -15.37 -28.23 1.38
CA PRO A 146 -14.39 -29.17 0.88
C PRO A 146 -13.35 -28.48 0.01
N MET A 147 -12.08 -28.68 0.30
CA MET A 147 -10.98 -28.16 -0.50
C MET A 147 -10.97 -28.86 -1.87
N THR A 148 -11.42 -28.13 -2.89
CA THR A 148 -11.31 -28.56 -4.28
C THR A 148 -10.03 -27.98 -4.90
N THR A 149 -9.52 -28.62 -5.95
CA THR A 149 -8.39 -28.06 -6.73
C THR A 149 -8.67 -26.64 -7.20
N ALA A 150 -9.90 -26.36 -7.67
CA ALA A 150 -10.32 -25.02 -8.05
C ALA A 150 -10.31 -24.04 -6.86
N GLY A 151 -10.66 -24.49 -5.66
CA GLY A 151 -10.62 -23.71 -4.43
C GLY A 151 -9.20 -23.31 -4.01
N MET A 152 -8.20 -24.13 -4.33
CA MET A 152 -6.79 -23.83 -4.04
C MET A 152 -6.14 -22.98 -5.15
N VAL A 153 -6.40 -23.31 -6.41
CA VAL A 153 -5.75 -22.66 -7.56
C VAL A 153 -6.40 -21.33 -7.91
N GLY A 154 -7.71 -21.19 -7.74
CA GLY A 154 -8.45 -19.97 -8.08
C GLY A 154 -7.89 -18.70 -7.40
N PRO A 155 -7.76 -18.67 -6.06
CA PRO A 155 -7.15 -17.55 -5.36
C PRO A 155 -5.71 -17.25 -5.79
N ALA A 156 -4.89 -18.27 -6.04
CA ALA A 156 -3.54 -18.08 -6.54
C ALA A 156 -3.52 -17.43 -7.94
N VAL A 157 -4.41 -17.83 -8.83
CA VAL A 157 -4.57 -17.18 -10.14
C VAL A 157 -5.04 -15.73 -9.98
N ALA A 158 -5.88 -15.44 -8.99
CA ALA A 158 -6.30 -14.08 -8.68
C ALA A 158 -5.14 -13.21 -8.16
N GLU A 159 -4.26 -13.74 -7.32
CA GLU A 159 -3.02 -13.06 -6.92
C GLU A 159 -2.11 -12.79 -8.13
N PHE A 160 -1.97 -13.76 -9.04
CA PHE A 160 -1.24 -13.54 -10.29
C PHE A 160 -1.83 -12.39 -11.11
N ALA A 161 -3.16 -12.37 -11.27
CA ALA A 161 -3.85 -11.30 -11.98
C ALA A 161 -3.66 -9.94 -11.28
N ALA A 162 -3.70 -9.88 -9.95
CA ALA A 162 -3.39 -8.69 -9.18
C ALA A 162 -1.95 -8.22 -9.44
N GLY A 163 -0.99 -9.15 -9.45
CA GLY A 163 0.40 -8.85 -9.76
C GLY A 163 0.58 -8.26 -11.16
N VAL A 164 -0.07 -8.84 -12.17
CA VAL A 164 -0.07 -8.32 -13.55
C VAL A 164 -0.70 -6.94 -13.62
N LEU A 165 -1.84 -6.72 -12.94
CA LEU A 165 -2.50 -5.40 -12.89
C LEU A 165 -1.59 -4.34 -12.26
N LEU A 166 -0.89 -4.65 -11.17
CA LEU A 166 0.06 -3.74 -10.53
C LEU A 166 1.25 -3.42 -11.45
N LEU A 167 1.77 -4.41 -12.18
CA LEU A 167 2.82 -4.21 -13.19
C LEU A 167 2.34 -3.31 -14.32
N VAL A 168 1.16 -3.57 -14.87
CA VAL A 168 0.56 -2.73 -15.91
C VAL A 168 0.33 -1.31 -15.38
N ALA A 169 -0.15 -1.18 -14.14
CA ALA A 169 -0.30 0.13 -13.51
C ALA A 169 1.03 0.85 -13.38
N SER A 170 2.11 0.16 -13.00
CA SER A 170 3.44 0.78 -12.91
C SER A 170 3.98 1.29 -14.25
N LEU A 171 3.69 0.57 -15.35
CA LEU A 171 4.23 0.88 -16.67
C LEU A 171 3.40 1.92 -17.44
N LEU A 172 2.07 1.80 -17.37
CA LEU A 172 1.17 2.58 -18.24
C LEU A 172 0.49 3.75 -17.53
N LEU A 173 0.32 3.67 -16.22
CA LEU A 173 -0.60 4.53 -15.48
C LEU A 173 0.08 5.46 -14.48
N SER A 174 1.40 5.36 -14.31
CA SER A 174 2.18 6.15 -13.36
C SER A 174 1.98 7.67 -13.48
N ARG A 175 1.52 8.16 -14.64
CA ARG A 175 1.21 9.59 -14.89
C ARG A 175 -0.29 9.95 -14.75
N ARG A 176 -1.21 8.97 -14.69
CA ARG A 176 -2.67 9.21 -14.73
C ARG A 176 -3.46 8.62 -13.58
N PHE A 177 -2.89 7.64 -12.85
CA PHE A 177 -3.57 6.96 -11.76
C PHE A 177 -2.87 7.24 -10.44
N GLY A 178 -3.58 7.88 -9.52
CA GLY A 178 -3.12 8.09 -8.17
C GLY A 178 -3.39 6.89 -7.26
N ALA A 179 -2.78 6.90 -6.08
CA ALA A 179 -2.97 5.87 -5.05
C ALA A 179 -4.44 5.67 -4.65
N SER A 180 -5.28 6.70 -4.81
CA SER A 180 -6.71 6.67 -4.53
C SER A 180 -7.49 5.68 -5.41
N GLN A 181 -7.16 5.63 -6.72
CA GLN A 181 -7.82 4.71 -7.64
C GLN A 181 -7.44 3.26 -7.35
N ILE A 182 -6.16 2.99 -7.04
CA ILE A 182 -5.68 1.66 -6.66
C ILE A 182 -6.38 1.19 -5.38
N TYR A 183 -6.48 2.07 -4.40
CA TYR A 183 -7.19 1.81 -3.16
C TYR A 183 -8.68 1.49 -3.39
N ALA A 184 -9.37 2.32 -4.17
CA ALA A 184 -10.78 2.10 -4.49
C ALA A 184 -11.00 0.76 -5.22
N LEU A 185 -10.12 0.41 -6.16
CA LEU A 185 -10.16 -0.85 -6.88
C LEU A 185 -10.01 -2.06 -5.94
N GLY A 186 -9.09 -1.98 -4.98
CA GLY A 186 -8.92 -3.02 -3.95
C GLY A 186 -10.17 -3.22 -3.10
N LEU A 187 -10.77 -2.13 -2.62
CA LEU A 187 -12.01 -2.19 -1.81
C LEU A 187 -13.20 -2.72 -2.61
N VAL A 188 -13.39 -2.24 -3.84
CA VAL A 188 -14.46 -2.72 -4.73
C VAL A 188 -14.30 -4.21 -5.01
N GLY A 189 -13.08 -4.67 -5.28
CA GLY A 189 -12.78 -6.10 -5.48
C GLY A 189 -13.13 -6.95 -4.25
N THR A 190 -12.72 -6.50 -3.07
CA THR A 190 -13.03 -7.20 -1.80
C THR A 190 -14.55 -7.25 -1.54
N ALA A 191 -15.25 -6.14 -1.75
CA ALA A 191 -16.71 -6.08 -1.62
C ALA A 191 -17.43 -6.96 -2.65
N ALA A 192 -16.96 -6.98 -3.90
CA ALA A 192 -17.52 -7.82 -4.97
C ALA A 192 -17.34 -9.31 -4.65
N GLY A 193 -16.17 -9.72 -4.12
CA GLY A 193 -15.95 -11.10 -3.68
C GLY A 193 -16.91 -11.52 -2.57
N ALA A 194 -17.14 -10.65 -1.57
CA ALA A 194 -18.12 -10.89 -0.52
C ALA A 194 -19.55 -10.97 -1.08
N ALA A 195 -19.89 -10.13 -2.08
CA ALA A 195 -21.15 -10.17 -2.80
C ALA A 195 -21.38 -11.52 -3.47
N LEU A 196 -20.41 -11.96 -4.22
CA LEU A 196 -20.48 -13.24 -4.93
C LEU A 196 -20.63 -14.43 -3.97
N ALA A 197 -20.01 -14.35 -2.78
CA ALA A 197 -20.12 -15.39 -1.76
C ALA A 197 -21.54 -15.55 -1.18
N SER A 198 -22.39 -14.52 -1.28
CA SER A 198 -23.79 -14.57 -0.83
C SER A 198 -24.76 -15.17 -1.87
N VAL A 199 -24.30 -15.39 -3.11
CA VAL A 199 -25.11 -15.93 -4.19
C VAL A 199 -24.91 -17.45 -4.29
N SER A 200 -25.94 -18.22 -4.02
CA SER A 200 -25.89 -19.69 -3.96
C SER A 200 -25.49 -20.38 -5.28
N THR A 201 -25.76 -19.72 -6.42
CA THR A 201 -25.41 -20.24 -7.76
C THR A 201 -23.96 -19.98 -8.14
N VAL A 202 -23.26 -19.10 -7.41
CA VAL A 202 -21.86 -18.77 -7.70
C VAL A 202 -20.95 -19.78 -7.02
N PRO A 203 -20.03 -20.42 -7.76
CA PRO A 203 -19.02 -21.28 -7.15
C PRO A 203 -18.17 -20.52 -6.13
N THR A 204 -17.92 -21.09 -4.97
CA THR A 204 -17.16 -20.45 -3.88
C THR A 204 -15.76 -20.05 -4.30
N TRP A 205 -15.11 -20.91 -5.10
CA TRP A 205 -13.78 -20.61 -5.58
C TRP A 205 -13.73 -19.29 -6.39
N LEU A 206 -14.80 -18.97 -7.12
CA LEU A 206 -14.88 -17.73 -7.89
C LEU A 206 -15.04 -16.53 -6.94
N ALA A 207 -15.92 -16.60 -5.96
CA ALA A 207 -16.09 -15.57 -4.93
C ALA A 207 -14.77 -15.34 -4.17
N ALA A 208 -14.08 -16.42 -3.79
CA ALA A 208 -12.77 -16.36 -3.16
C ALA A 208 -11.73 -15.67 -4.02
N SER A 209 -11.67 -16.04 -5.32
CA SER A 209 -10.70 -15.46 -6.25
C SER A 209 -10.91 -13.96 -6.44
N VAL A 210 -12.16 -13.51 -6.56
CA VAL A 210 -12.47 -12.08 -6.68
C VAL A 210 -12.14 -11.33 -5.39
N ASN A 211 -12.42 -11.92 -4.22
CA ASN A 211 -12.04 -11.36 -2.93
C ASN A 211 -10.52 -11.24 -2.79
N GLU A 212 -9.77 -12.28 -3.15
CA GLU A 212 -8.31 -12.31 -3.11
C GLU A 212 -7.68 -11.28 -4.03
N LEU A 213 -8.22 -11.12 -5.26
CA LEU A 213 -7.79 -10.05 -6.18
C LEU A 213 -7.90 -8.67 -5.53
N GLY A 214 -9.07 -8.36 -4.96
CA GLY A 214 -9.30 -7.08 -4.29
C GLY A 214 -8.40 -6.92 -3.07
N PHE A 215 -8.24 -7.97 -2.30
CA PHE A 215 -7.39 -7.98 -1.12
C PHE A 215 -5.90 -7.76 -1.44
N ALA A 216 -5.36 -8.43 -2.45
CA ALA A 216 -3.96 -8.27 -2.86
C ALA A 216 -3.64 -6.82 -3.26
N ILE A 217 -4.54 -6.18 -4.01
CA ILE A 217 -4.44 -4.76 -4.39
C ILE A 217 -4.54 -3.86 -3.16
N PHE A 218 -5.51 -4.10 -2.27
CA PHE A 218 -5.67 -3.34 -1.04
C PHE A 218 -4.46 -3.50 -0.10
N TYR A 219 -3.93 -4.70 0.03
CA TYR A 219 -2.76 -4.98 0.86
C TYR A 219 -1.53 -4.19 0.40
N PHE A 220 -1.30 -4.11 -0.92
CA PHE A 220 -0.26 -3.26 -1.48
C PHE A 220 -0.42 -1.80 -1.04
N PHE A 221 -1.65 -1.27 -1.19
CA PHE A 221 -1.95 0.08 -0.76
C PHE A 221 -1.62 0.28 0.73
N MET A 222 -2.01 -0.65 1.59
CA MET A 222 -1.71 -0.59 3.04
C MET A 222 -0.21 -0.50 3.32
N VAL A 223 0.60 -1.29 2.62
CA VAL A 223 2.07 -1.28 2.81
C VAL A 223 2.65 0.09 2.48
N VAL A 224 2.28 0.65 1.33
CA VAL A 224 2.77 1.97 0.88
C VAL A 224 2.25 3.09 1.78
N TYR A 225 0.94 3.07 2.06
CA TYR A 225 0.28 4.12 2.85
C TYR A 225 0.86 4.25 4.27
N TRP A 226 0.99 3.14 5.00
CA TRP A 226 1.52 3.18 6.37
C TRP A 226 2.99 3.60 6.42
N GLY A 227 3.77 3.22 5.42
CA GLY A 227 5.17 3.64 5.31
C GLY A 227 5.29 5.14 5.07
N ASP A 228 4.53 5.69 4.12
CA ASP A 228 4.57 7.12 3.82
C ASP A 228 3.93 7.97 4.94
N LEU A 229 2.84 7.50 5.54
CA LEU A 229 2.21 8.15 6.69
C LEU A 229 3.20 8.29 7.85
N ALA A 230 3.97 7.24 8.15
CA ALA A 230 4.97 7.29 9.22
C ALA A 230 6.01 8.40 8.98
N ARG A 231 6.48 8.55 7.73
CA ARG A 231 7.42 9.61 7.35
C ARG A 231 6.81 11.00 7.53
N ARG A 232 5.58 11.21 7.07
CA ARG A 232 4.86 12.50 7.20
C ARG A 232 4.56 12.86 8.65
N MET A 233 4.37 11.87 9.51
CA MET A 233 4.18 12.06 10.94
C MET A 233 5.51 12.24 11.70
N ASN A 234 6.64 12.16 11.04
CA ASN A 234 7.97 12.12 11.65
C ASN A 234 8.08 11.04 12.75
N ARG A 235 7.50 9.86 12.50
CA ARG A 235 7.48 8.72 13.41
C ARG A 235 8.31 7.57 12.85
N PRO A 236 8.87 6.69 13.72
CA PRO A 236 9.55 5.49 13.26
C PRO A 236 8.63 4.63 12.39
N VAL A 237 9.04 4.40 11.14
CA VAL A 237 8.25 3.64 10.15
C VAL A 237 7.89 2.27 10.68
N VAL A 238 8.85 1.55 11.25
CA VAL A 238 8.67 0.21 11.83
C VAL A 238 7.53 0.18 12.83
N ARG A 239 7.50 1.14 13.78
CA ARG A 239 6.45 1.18 14.82
C ARG A 239 5.08 1.50 14.24
N THR A 240 4.99 2.46 13.34
CA THR A 240 3.72 2.91 12.74
C THR A 240 3.16 1.82 11.84
N TYR A 241 4.00 1.21 11.01
CA TYR A 241 3.62 0.10 10.15
C TYR A 241 3.19 -1.14 10.96
N ALA A 242 4.00 -1.54 11.96
CA ALA A 242 3.69 -2.68 12.81
C ALA A 242 2.34 -2.52 13.52
N PHE A 243 2.01 -1.30 13.97
CA PHE A 243 0.75 -1.04 14.64
C PHE A 243 -0.46 -1.17 13.70
N GLY A 244 -0.39 -0.56 12.51
CA GLY A 244 -1.46 -0.70 11.50
C GLY A 244 -1.64 -2.15 11.04
N TYR A 245 -0.52 -2.85 10.83
CA TYR A 245 -0.53 -4.26 10.47
C TYR A 245 -1.09 -5.15 11.60
N LEU A 246 -0.75 -4.87 12.85
CA LEU A 246 -1.29 -5.58 14.01
C LEU A 246 -2.81 -5.44 14.10
N VAL A 247 -3.34 -4.24 13.92
CA VAL A 247 -4.80 -4.00 13.93
C VAL A 247 -5.48 -4.81 12.83
N PHE A 248 -4.92 -4.78 11.61
CA PHE A 248 -5.43 -5.55 10.49
C PHE A 248 -5.43 -7.06 10.77
N GLN A 249 -4.33 -7.61 11.29
CA GLN A 249 -4.22 -9.04 11.60
C GLN A 249 -5.11 -9.45 12.78
N ALA A 250 -5.16 -8.64 13.83
CA ALA A 250 -5.96 -8.94 15.01
C ALA A 250 -7.47 -8.92 14.71
N SER A 251 -7.92 -8.06 13.80
CA SER A 251 -9.33 -7.98 13.40
C SER A 251 -9.81 -9.17 12.56
N GLN A 252 -8.90 -9.94 11.98
CA GLN A 252 -9.26 -11.17 11.26
C GLN A 252 -9.79 -12.25 12.22
N ILE A 253 -9.31 -12.27 13.47
CA ILE A 253 -9.73 -13.26 14.48
C ILE A 253 -11.24 -13.15 14.76
N PRO A 254 -11.77 -12.02 15.23
CA PRO A 254 -13.21 -11.87 15.42
C PRO A 254 -13.99 -12.05 14.11
N GLY A 255 -13.44 -11.63 12.96
CA GLY A 255 -14.04 -11.87 11.65
C GLY A 255 -14.25 -13.37 11.37
N HIS A 256 -13.25 -14.20 11.66
CA HIS A 256 -13.33 -15.64 11.48
C HIS A 256 -14.42 -16.28 12.37
N PHE A 257 -14.45 -15.96 13.66
CA PHE A 257 -15.49 -16.45 14.57
C PHE A 257 -16.89 -15.95 14.18
N MET A 258 -17.02 -14.73 13.72
CA MET A 258 -18.28 -14.22 13.19
C MET A 258 -18.73 -15.02 11.96
N GLY A 259 -17.81 -15.32 11.05
CA GLY A 259 -18.12 -16.12 9.87
C GLY A 259 -18.60 -17.51 10.23
N GLU A 260 -17.96 -18.20 11.19
CA GLU A 260 -18.41 -19.50 11.69
C GLU A 260 -19.83 -19.42 12.30
N ALA A 261 -20.08 -18.38 13.12
CA ALA A 261 -21.38 -18.21 13.78
C ALA A 261 -22.52 -17.85 12.79
N LEU A 262 -22.19 -17.17 11.69
CA LEU A 262 -23.16 -16.68 10.71
C LEU A 262 -23.36 -17.60 9.52
N THR A 263 -22.55 -18.66 9.40
CA THR A 263 -22.68 -19.69 8.36
C THR A 263 -23.22 -20.97 9.00
N PRO A 264 -24.55 -21.22 8.98
CA PRO A 264 -25.10 -22.45 9.50
C PRO A 264 -24.50 -23.65 8.76
N SER A 265 -24.29 -24.75 9.48
CA SER A 265 -23.71 -25.98 8.94
C SER A 265 -24.49 -26.60 7.76
N THR A 266 -25.74 -26.18 7.56
CA THR A 266 -26.63 -26.60 6.48
C THR A 266 -26.66 -25.68 5.27
N GLU A 267 -26.27 -24.41 5.44
CA GLU A 267 -26.27 -23.43 4.35
C GLU A 267 -24.82 -23.06 3.96
N GLN A 268 -24.53 -23.23 2.68
CA GLN A 268 -23.17 -22.99 2.15
C GLN A 268 -22.93 -21.56 1.68
N THR A 269 -23.78 -20.61 2.03
CA THR A 269 -23.68 -19.21 1.58
C THR A 269 -23.84 -18.26 2.75
N LEU A 270 -23.15 -17.11 2.67
CA LEU A 270 -23.39 -16.00 3.58
C LEU A 270 -24.84 -15.53 3.46
N SER A 271 -25.48 -15.27 4.59
CA SER A 271 -26.79 -14.62 4.57
C SER A 271 -26.70 -13.29 3.80
N PRO A 272 -27.65 -12.99 2.90
CA PRO A 272 -27.70 -11.73 2.18
C PRO A 272 -27.67 -10.50 3.09
N LEU A 273 -28.21 -10.62 4.31
CA LEU A 273 -28.19 -9.53 5.32
C LEU A 273 -26.76 -9.29 5.85
N VAL A 274 -25.97 -10.34 6.07
CA VAL A 274 -24.57 -10.23 6.49
C VAL A 274 -23.76 -9.57 5.38
N PHE A 275 -23.96 -10.02 4.15
CA PHE A 275 -23.33 -9.41 2.99
C PHE A 275 -23.65 -7.91 2.87
N LEU A 276 -24.93 -7.56 2.94
CA LEU A 276 -25.36 -6.15 2.87
C LEU A 276 -24.71 -5.32 3.98
N SER A 277 -24.62 -5.86 5.19
CA SER A 277 -23.95 -5.21 6.33
C SER A 277 -22.47 -4.94 6.08
N ILE A 278 -21.75 -5.90 5.47
CA ILE A 278 -20.33 -5.75 5.11
C ILE A 278 -20.16 -4.66 4.05
N VAL A 279 -20.95 -4.73 2.97
CA VAL A 279 -20.89 -3.72 1.89
C VAL A 279 -21.23 -2.34 2.43
N LEU A 280 -22.25 -2.23 3.25
CA LEU A 280 -22.64 -0.96 3.87
C LEU A 280 -21.54 -0.43 4.79
N ALA A 281 -20.93 -1.27 5.62
CA ALA A 281 -19.84 -0.89 6.51
C ALA A 281 -18.60 -0.41 5.71
N LEU A 282 -18.22 -1.12 4.64
CA LEU A 282 -17.15 -0.69 3.75
C LEU A 282 -17.50 0.64 3.04
N PHE A 283 -18.71 0.77 2.53
CA PHE A 283 -19.18 1.97 1.86
C PHE A 283 -19.20 3.19 2.80
N VAL A 284 -19.77 3.04 4.00
CA VAL A 284 -19.77 4.09 5.03
C VAL A 284 -18.35 4.48 5.42
N THR A 285 -17.44 3.50 5.55
CA THR A 285 -16.03 3.77 5.85
C THR A 285 -15.37 4.58 4.74
N VAL A 286 -15.61 4.22 3.48
CA VAL A 286 -15.14 4.99 2.33
C VAL A 286 -15.64 6.41 2.40
N LEU A 287 -16.95 6.62 2.60
CA LEU A 287 -17.54 7.95 2.71
C LEU A 287 -16.94 8.76 3.86
N LEU A 288 -16.81 8.18 5.06
CA LEU A 288 -16.27 8.86 6.23
C LEU A 288 -14.79 9.23 6.05
N VAL A 289 -14.00 8.34 5.46
CA VAL A 289 -12.56 8.55 5.29
C VAL A 289 -12.25 9.50 4.14
N PHE A 290 -12.99 9.41 3.03
CA PHE A 290 -12.75 10.27 1.86
C PHE A 290 -13.38 11.65 1.97
N ASN A 291 -14.51 11.78 2.64
CA ASN A 291 -15.21 13.08 2.79
C ASN A 291 -14.77 13.89 4.01
N ASP A 292 -13.96 13.32 4.92
CA ASP A 292 -13.41 14.10 6.02
C ASP A 292 -12.08 14.77 5.58
N PRO A 293 -12.06 16.10 5.35
CA PRO A 293 -10.84 16.82 4.98
C PRO A 293 -9.73 16.73 6.06
N ARG A 294 -10.10 16.34 7.29
CA ARG A 294 -9.18 16.17 8.41
C ARG A 294 -8.62 14.76 8.49
N SER A 295 -9.20 13.81 7.74
CA SER A 295 -8.68 12.46 7.73
C SER A 295 -7.27 12.44 7.15
N ALA A 296 -6.37 11.69 7.78
CA ALA A 296 -5.01 11.57 7.29
C ALA A 296 -4.95 10.94 5.88
N LEU A 297 -5.92 10.07 5.56
CA LEU A 297 -6.03 9.49 4.23
C LEU A 297 -6.45 10.54 3.19
N HIS A 298 -7.46 11.39 3.48
CA HIS A 298 -7.84 12.48 2.58
C HIS A 298 -6.69 13.46 2.37
N GLN A 299 -6.00 13.85 3.44
CA GLN A 299 -4.83 14.72 3.36
C GLN A 299 -3.69 14.07 2.57
N TRP A 300 -3.49 12.77 2.72
CA TRP A 300 -2.48 12.01 1.99
C TRP A 300 -2.82 11.92 0.50
N LEU A 301 -4.08 11.64 0.17
CA LEU A 301 -4.56 11.58 -1.22
C LEU A 301 -4.53 12.97 -1.90
N ALA A 302 -4.91 14.02 -1.16
CA ALA A 302 -4.92 15.39 -1.66
C ALA A 302 -3.51 16.00 -1.80
N ALA A 303 -2.54 15.49 -1.04
CA ALA A 303 -1.15 15.96 -1.13
C ALA A 303 -0.47 15.51 -2.43
N GLY A 304 -1.13 14.65 -3.22
CA GLY A 304 -0.52 14.01 -4.37
C GLY A 304 0.63 13.08 -3.95
N GLU A 305 1.05 12.21 -4.82
CA GLU A 305 2.30 11.47 -4.62
C GLU A 305 3.45 12.46 -4.48
N PRO A 306 4.51 12.10 -3.70
CA PRO A 306 5.80 12.69 -3.98
C PRO A 306 6.10 12.28 -5.43
N THR A 307 5.81 13.16 -6.35
CA THR A 307 6.23 13.00 -7.74
C THR A 307 7.74 12.79 -7.70
N GLU A 308 8.27 11.84 -8.46
CA GLU A 308 9.70 11.82 -8.82
C GLU A 308 10.13 13.21 -9.31
N ASN A 309 9.21 13.99 -9.81
CA ASN A 309 9.28 15.45 -10.08
C ASN A 309 9.36 16.31 -8.81
N GLY A 310 9.32 15.77 -7.62
CA GLY A 310 9.58 16.53 -6.37
C GLY A 310 10.96 17.15 -6.34
N ASP A 311 11.92 16.53 -7.01
CA ASP A 311 13.28 17.06 -7.20
C ASP A 311 13.44 17.80 -8.54
N GLU A 312 12.60 17.55 -9.54
CA GLU A 312 12.67 18.21 -10.85
C GLU A 312 12.25 19.68 -10.78
N ILE A 313 11.14 20.01 -10.12
CA ILE A 313 10.70 21.41 -9.98
C ILE A 313 11.70 22.23 -9.15
N PRO A 314 12.17 21.80 -7.96
CA PRO A 314 13.23 22.50 -7.24
C PRO A 314 14.52 22.63 -8.03
N ASN A 315 14.94 21.58 -8.75
CA ASN A 315 16.13 21.61 -9.58
C ASN A 315 15.96 22.56 -10.78
N ALA A 316 14.84 22.47 -11.50
CA ALA A 316 14.49 23.40 -12.56
C ALA A 316 14.39 24.85 -12.05
N CYS A 317 13.79 25.09 -10.88
CA CYS A 317 13.75 26.42 -10.26
C CYS A 317 15.15 26.91 -9.86
N ALA A 318 16.03 26.04 -9.37
CA ALA A 318 17.40 26.42 -9.02
C ALA A 318 18.22 26.75 -10.27
N GLU A 319 18.05 25.99 -11.34
CA GLU A 319 18.70 26.23 -12.63
C GLU A 319 18.22 27.53 -13.26
N LEU A 320 16.90 27.76 -13.31
CA LEU A 320 16.29 29.01 -13.75
C LEU A 320 16.74 30.19 -12.90
N ALA A 321 16.82 30.06 -11.57
CA ALA A 321 17.28 31.08 -10.69
C ALA A 321 18.74 31.46 -10.97
N SER A 322 19.60 30.49 -11.30
CA SER A 322 20.98 30.69 -11.72
C SER A 322 21.06 31.35 -13.10
N GLN A 323 20.30 30.83 -14.08
CA GLN A 323 20.30 31.30 -15.47
C GLN A 323 19.85 32.77 -15.59
N TYR A 324 18.80 33.13 -14.86
CA TYR A 324 18.20 34.47 -14.90
C TYR A 324 18.66 35.42 -13.77
N ALA A 325 19.70 35.04 -13.04
CA ALA A 325 20.27 35.78 -11.92
C ALA A 325 19.21 36.27 -10.91
N LEU A 326 18.33 35.36 -10.48
CA LEU A 326 17.33 35.68 -9.48
C LEU A 326 17.97 35.81 -8.10
N THR A 327 17.48 36.78 -7.32
CA THR A 327 17.89 36.89 -5.92
C THR A 327 17.37 35.72 -5.07
N PRO A 328 17.97 35.45 -3.89
CA PRO A 328 17.48 34.40 -3.01
C PRO A 328 15.98 34.52 -2.70
N ARG A 329 15.49 35.76 -2.56
CA ARG A 329 14.06 36.01 -2.29
C ARG A 329 13.16 35.75 -3.49
N GLU A 330 13.64 36.10 -4.70
CA GLU A 330 12.94 35.78 -5.95
C GLU A 330 12.94 34.28 -6.20
N HIS A 331 13.99 33.52 -5.85
CA HIS A 331 14.01 32.08 -5.93
C HIS A 331 12.98 31.42 -4.99
N GLU A 332 12.82 31.90 -3.74
CA GLU A 332 11.77 31.43 -2.84
C GLU A 332 10.36 31.68 -3.43
N VAL A 333 10.13 32.85 -4.01
CA VAL A 333 8.88 33.22 -4.68
C VAL A 333 8.65 32.35 -5.91
N LEU A 334 9.69 32.11 -6.74
CA LEU A 334 9.65 31.25 -7.93
C LEU A 334 9.20 29.83 -7.57
N GLY A 335 9.76 29.26 -6.51
CA GLY A 335 9.39 27.92 -6.05
C GLY A 335 7.93 27.78 -5.60
N LEU A 336 7.29 28.87 -5.16
CA LEU A 336 5.86 28.90 -4.85
C LEU A 336 5.01 29.07 -6.12
N LEU A 337 5.43 29.92 -7.05
CA LEU A 337 4.74 30.14 -8.33
C LEU A 337 4.76 28.90 -9.21
N ALA A 338 5.88 28.19 -9.25
CA ALA A 338 6.06 26.92 -9.93
C ALA A 338 5.06 25.83 -9.48
N ARG A 339 4.56 25.97 -8.25
CA ARG A 339 3.52 25.09 -7.67
C ARG A 339 2.09 25.64 -7.85
N GLY A 340 1.91 26.62 -8.73
CA GLY A 340 0.62 27.22 -9.02
C GLY A 340 0.06 28.14 -7.92
N ARG A 341 0.90 28.61 -6.97
CA ARG A 341 0.42 29.44 -5.84
C ARG A 341 0.19 30.88 -6.26
N THR A 342 -0.87 31.50 -5.71
CA THR A 342 -1.23 32.88 -5.98
C THR A 342 -0.37 33.87 -5.19
N ALA A 343 -0.31 35.15 -5.64
CA ALA A 343 0.40 36.22 -4.94
C ALA A 343 -0.06 36.41 -3.47
N ALA A 344 -1.34 36.18 -3.18
CA ALA A 344 -1.89 36.21 -1.81
C ALA A 344 -1.28 35.11 -0.95
N TYR A 345 -1.19 33.88 -1.49
CA TYR A 345 -0.58 32.75 -0.81
C TYR A 345 0.91 32.97 -0.58
N VAL A 346 1.63 33.48 -1.60
CA VAL A 346 3.06 33.81 -1.50
C VAL A 346 3.30 34.83 -0.38
N GLY A 347 2.49 35.90 -0.31
CA GLY A 347 2.57 36.90 0.75
C GLY A 347 2.39 36.26 2.14
N HIS A 348 1.37 35.46 2.32
CA HIS A 348 1.11 34.75 3.58
C HIS A 348 2.23 33.77 3.96
N SER A 349 2.70 32.97 2.99
CA SER A 349 3.71 31.93 3.22
C SER A 349 5.08 32.52 3.58
N LEU A 350 5.44 33.63 2.98
CA LEU A 350 6.74 34.28 3.15
C LEU A 350 6.73 35.42 4.19
N GLY A 351 5.61 35.68 4.85
CA GLY A 351 5.47 36.73 5.85
C GLY A 351 5.62 38.16 5.29
N ILE A 352 5.21 38.38 4.05
CA ILE A 352 5.28 39.70 3.35
C ILE A 352 3.90 40.15 2.90
N SER A 353 3.74 41.45 2.62
CA SER A 353 2.48 41.95 2.08
C SER A 353 2.20 41.37 0.68
N GLN A 354 0.91 41.23 0.31
CA GLN A 354 0.55 40.83 -1.05
C GLN A 354 1.10 41.79 -2.13
N GLY A 355 1.23 43.09 -1.80
CA GLY A 355 1.85 44.06 -2.68
C GLY A 355 3.33 43.75 -2.92
N THR A 356 4.08 43.43 -1.86
CA THR A 356 5.50 43.04 -1.95
C THR A 356 5.65 41.73 -2.74
N ALA A 357 4.76 40.76 -2.51
CA ALA A 357 4.77 39.53 -3.29
C ALA A 357 4.55 39.79 -4.79
N LYS A 358 3.58 40.65 -5.16
CA LYS A 358 3.37 41.07 -6.55
C LYS A 358 4.58 41.75 -7.16
N THR A 359 5.33 42.54 -6.38
CA THR A 359 6.57 43.21 -6.85
C THR A 359 7.63 42.17 -7.19
N HIS A 360 7.86 41.17 -6.33
CA HIS A 360 8.78 40.05 -6.63
C HIS A 360 8.35 39.26 -7.85
N ILE A 361 7.06 38.96 -7.98
CA ILE A 361 6.51 38.22 -9.15
C ILE A 361 6.78 39.01 -10.44
N ARG A 362 6.52 40.30 -10.42
CA ARG A 362 6.79 41.16 -11.59
C ARG A 362 8.28 41.22 -11.94
N SER A 363 9.16 41.27 -10.94
CA SER A 363 10.61 41.25 -11.14
C SER A 363 11.06 39.91 -11.76
N ILE A 364 10.54 38.77 -11.29
CA ILE A 364 10.81 37.45 -11.85
C ILE A 364 10.36 37.41 -13.32
N TYR A 365 9.12 37.80 -13.61
CA TYR A 365 8.59 37.80 -14.98
C TYR A 365 9.40 38.68 -15.93
N HIS A 366 9.82 39.86 -15.46
CA HIS A 366 10.68 40.75 -16.24
C HIS A 366 12.06 40.15 -16.49
N LYS A 367 12.68 39.50 -15.50
CA LYS A 367 14.02 38.88 -15.66
C LYS A 367 13.98 37.65 -16.58
N MET A 368 12.87 36.93 -16.59
CA MET A 368 12.70 35.70 -17.38
C MET A 368 12.05 35.96 -18.74
N ASP A 369 11.67 37.21 -19.02
CA ASP A 369 10.95 37.61 -20.24
C ASP A 369 9.67 36.85 -20.50
N ILE A 370 8.88 36.62 -19.42
CA ILE A 370 7.58 35.94 -19.44
C ILE A 370 6.48 36.88 -18.96
N HIS A 371 5.24 36.62 -19.35
CA HIS A 371 4.13 37.53 -19.09
C HIS A 371 3.03 36.92 -18.21
N THR A 372 2.93 35.61 -18.17
CA THR A 372 1.88 34.89 -17.41
C THR A 372 2.46 33.81 -16.51
N GLN A 373 1.68 33.39 -15.54
CA GLN A 373 2.03 32.24 -14.70
C GLN A 373 2.02 30.93 -15.53
N GLN A 374 1.24 30.88 -16.62
CA GLN A 374 1.22 29.73 -17.50
C GLN A 374 2.55 29.60 -18.25
N ASP A 375 3.08 30.70 -18.79
CA ASP A 375 4.40 30.71 -19.47
C ASP A 375 5.50 30.21 -18.54
N LEU A 376 5.42 30.60 -17.25
CA LEU A 376 6.35 30.07 -16.23
C LEU A 376 6.23 28.58 -16.03
N MET A 377 5.01 28.06 -15.96
CA MET A 377 4.78 26.62 -15.76
C MET A 377 5.24 25.81 -16.97
N ASP A 378 4.97 26.31 -18.18
CA ASP A 378 5.42 25.68 -19.43
C ASP A 378 6.95 25.65 -19.53
N LEU A 379 7.63 26.73 -19.12
CA LEU A 379 9.09 26.78 -19.08
C LEU A 379 9.70 25.80 -18.08
N ILE A 380 9.10 25.67 -16.89
CA ILE A 380 9.54 24.71 -15.86
C ILE A 380 9.32 23.28 -16.34
N GLU A 381 8.18 23.01 -17.00
CA GLU A 381 7.87 21.69 -17.54
C GLU A 381 8.83 21.30 -18.67
N ALA A 382 9.17 22.24 -19.57
CA ALA A 382 10.17 22.02 -20.62
C ALA A 382 11.55 21.67 -20.05
N MET A 383 12.00 22.36 -19.01
CA MET A 383 13.27 22.05 -18.35
C MET A 383 13.24 20.73 -17.59
N ALA A 384 12.13 20.39 -16.94
CA ALA A 384 11.97 19.13 -16.22
C ALA A 384 11.92 17.92 -17.16
N THR A 385 11.43 18.10 -18.41
CA THR A 385 11.35 17.03 -19.42
C THR A 385 12.57 16.92 -20.32
N GLY A 386 13.54 17.84 -20.19
CA GLY A 386 14.79 17.84 -20.98
C GLY A 386 14.58 18.15 -22.47
N GLN A 387 13.51 18.87 -22.83
CA GLN A 387 13.24 19.36 -24.19
C GLN A 387 13.77 20.75 -24.43
#